data_de0fd2bb313afa8932cdf7f4c728739d
#
_entry.id   de0fd2bb313afa8932cdf7f4c728739d
#
_cell.length_a   1.000
_cell.length_b   1.000
_cell.length_c   1.000
_cell.angle_alpha   90.00
_cell.angle_beta   90.00
_cell.angle_gamma   90.00
#
_symmetry.space_group_name_H-M   'P 1'
#
loop_
_entity.id
_entity.type
_entity.pdbx_description
1 polymer ?
#
loop_
_entity_poly.entity_id
_entity_poly.type
_entity_poly.pdbx_seq_one_letter_code
_entity_poly.pdbx_strand_id
1 'polypeptide(L)'
;MGRVGFAPSRKNPRLCSKCFEEAPMGGVEMDVGILFADVRGFTSLAEHRSPDAVAALLNRFYATAVDVLCEHAIIDKLVGDQVMALYLPRIFPGVPAQNMVVDAHELLVASGYREQHPWVELGIGLDFGSAFVGNVGSGGVKDFTAIGDVVNTAARLQAAAASGEVVMSSRVHDRAGGQARGTETRELALKGKSQPEVAMVSRFDPQPGR
;
A
#
# COMPACT_ATOMS: atom_id res chain seq x y z
N MET A 1 1.67 -14.12 38.92
CA MET A 1 2.52 -13.47 37.92
C MET A 1 1.60 -12.97 36.82
N GLY A 2 1.27 -11.67 36.83
CA GLY A 2 0.42 -11.06 35.81
C GLY A 2 1.12 -11.12 34.45
N ARG A 3 0.46 -11.70 33.43
CA ARG A 3 0.88 -11.57 32.04
C ARG A 3 0.89 -10.07 31.73
N VAL A 4 2.04 -9.49 31.50
CA VAL A 4 2.14 -8.14 30.93
C VAL A 4 1.41 -8.20 29.60
N GLY A 5 0.24 -7.57 29.51
CA GLY A 5 -0.63 -7.62 28.36
C GLY A 5 0.08 -6.98 27.16
N PHE A 6 0.38 -7.76 26.16
CA PHE A 6 0.84 -7.31 24.86
C PHE A 6 -0.38 -6.68 24.16
N ALA A 7 -0.39 -5.36 24.01
CA ALA A 7 -1.44 -4.68 23.24
C ALA A 7 -1.02 -4.63 21.76
N PRO A 8 -1.84 -5.17 20.84
CA PRO A 8 -1.54 -5.10 19.41
C PRO A 8 -1.59 -3.65 18.92
N SER A 9 -0.73 -3.33 17.96
CA SER A 9 -0.71 -2.04 17.29
C SER A 9 -1.94 -1.90 16.38
N ARG A 10 -2.48 -0.68 16.29
CA ARG A 10 -3.53 -0.34 15.32
C ARG A 10 -3.01 -0.30 13.88
N LYS A 11 -1.70 -0.17 13.70
CA LYS A 11 -1.02 -0.15 12.39
C LYS A 11 -0.76 -1.55 11.84
N ASN A 12 -0.59 -2.54 12.72
CA ASN A 12 -0.50 -3.96 12.37
C ASN A 12 -0.74 -4.79 13.65
N PRO A 13 -1.80 -5.62 13.70
CA PRO A 13 -2.14 -6.41 14.89
C PRO A 13 -1.08 -7.43 15.32
N ARG A 14 -0.11 -7.77 14.45
CA ARG A 14 1.01 -8.66 14.75
C ARG A 14 2.16 -7.96 15.47
N LEU A 15 2.11 -6.62 15.59
CA LEU A 15 3.14 -5.80 16.22
C LEU A 15 2.66 -5.20 17.54
N CYS A 16 3.60 -4.80 18.38
CA CYS A 16 3.33 -4.21 19.68
C CYS A 16 3.02 -2.71 19.56
N SER A 17 1.91 -2.23 20.14
CA SER A 17 1.53 -0.82 20.18
C SER A 17 2.62 0.08 20.80
N LYS A 18 3.31 -0.39 21.83
CA LYS A 18 4.39 0.36 22.47
C LYS A 18 5.55 0.69 21.52
N CYS A 19 5.84 -0.21 20.57
CA CYS A 19 6.92 0.01 19.62
C CYS A 19 6.60 1.07 18.56
N PHE A 20 5.33 1.32 18.29
CA PHE A 20 4.89 2.23 17.23
C PHE A 20 4.15 3.45 17.77
N GLU A 21 3.06 3.23 18.49
CA GLU A 21 2.15 4.30 18.90
C GLU A 21 2.62 5.02 20.16
N GLU A 22 3.25 4.28 21.10
CA GLU A 22 3.77 4.86 22.35
C GLU A 22 5.23 5.31 22.27
N ALA A 23 5.97 4.94 21.21
CA ALA A 23 7.34 5.38 21.00
C ALA A 23 7.44 6.92 21.01
N PRO A 24 8.56 7.50 21.47
CA PRO A 24 8.76 8.94 21.49
C PRO A 24 8.71 9.54 20.09
N MET A 25 8.59 10.89 20.04
CA MET A 25 8.70 11.65 18.80
C MET A 25 10.09 11.43 18.19
N GLY A 26 10.15 11.44 16.86
CA GLY A 26 11.36 11.24 16.08
C GLY A 26 11.32 9.97 15.24
N GLY A 27 12.38 9.74 14.52
CA GLY A 27 12.53 8.62 13.61
C GLY A 27 13.91 8.59 12.98
N VAL A 28 14.04 7.84 11.92
CA VAL A 28 15.29 7.65 11.19
C VAL A 28 15.07 7.79 9.69
N GLU A 29 16.09 8.23 8.97
CA GLU A 29 16.13 8.10 7.53
C GLU A 29 16.53 6.67 7.17
N MET A 30 15.70 6.02 6.35
CA MET A 30 15.94 4.65 5.92
C MET A 30 15.23 4.36 4.60
N ASP A 31 15.70 3.34 3.90
CA ASP A 31 14.98 2.81 2.75
C ASP A 31 13.70 2.12 3.20
N VAL A 32 12.59 2.41 2.53
CA VAL A 32 11.26 1.88 2.82
C VAL A 32 10.49 1.65 1.52
N GLY A 33 9.70 0.59 1.48
CA GLY A 33 8.72 0.38 0.43
C GLY A 33 7.39 1.04 0.77
N ILE A 34 6.78 1.69 -0.21
CA ILE A 34 5.48 2.36 -0.09
C ILE A 34 4.51 1.74 -1.09
N LEU A 35 3.38 1.29 -0.59
CA LEU A 35 2.25 0.84 -1.39
C LEU A 35 1.07 1.79 -1.15
N PHE A 36 0.47 2.28 -2.23
CA PHE A 36 -0.86 2.87 -2.22
C PHE A 36 -1.81 1.99 -3.03
N ALA A 37 -2.99 1.73 -2.49
CA ALA A 37 -4.11 1.10 -3.18
C ALA A 37 -5.35 1.97 -3.02
N ASP A 38 -6.12 2.16 -4.08
CA ASP A 38 -7.23 3.11 -4.12
C ASP A 38 -8.36 2.56 -5.01
N VAL A 39 -9.60 2.82 -4.59
CA VAL A 39 -10.79 2.34 -5.31
C VAL A 39 -11.05 3.19 -6.55
N ARG A 40 -11.04 2.56 -7.71
CA ARG A 40 -11.32 3.25 -8.97
C ARG A 40 -12.79 3.63 -9.09
N GLY A 41 -13.05 4.87 -9.52
CA GLY A 41 -14.40 5.37 -9.70
C GLY A 41 -15.20 5.60 -8.40
N PHE A 42 -14.53 5.66 -7.25
CA PHE A 42 -15.18 5.76 -5.93
C PHE A 42 -16.13 6.95 -5.82
N THR A 43 -15.79 8.14 -6.33
CA THR A 43 -16.65 9.32 -6.29
C THR A 43 -18.00 9.03 -6.95
N SER A 44 -18.00 8.50 -8.16
CA SER A 44 -19.24 8.14 -8.88
C SER A 44 -20.02 7.02 -8.16
N LEU A 45 -19.29 6.06 -7.59
CA LEU A 45 -19.90 4.97 -6.81
C LEU A 45 -20.60 5.52 -5.56
N ALA A 46 -19.97 6.47 -4.85
CA ALA A 46 -20.51 7.07 -3.63
C ALA A 46 -21.73 7.97 -3.92
N GLU A 47 -21.77 8.67 -5.05
CA GLU A 47 -22.92 9.47 -5.47
C GLU A 47 -24.20 8.65 -5.71
N HIS A 48 -24.05 7.37 -6.08
CA HIS A 48 -25.17 6.50 -6.45
C HIS A 48 -25.54 5.46 -5.38
N ARG A 49 -24.92 5.53 -4.19
CA ARG A 49 -25.18 4.58 -3.08
C ARG A 49 -25.53 5.32 -1.79
N SER A 50 -26.25 4.64 -0.90
CA SER A 50 -26.48 5.17 0.43
C SER A 50 -25.17 5.24 1.24
N PRO A 51 -25.03 6.17 2.20
CA PRO A 51 -23.85 6.25 3.07
C PRO A 51 -23.51 4.93 3.76
N ASP A 52 -24.49 4.17 4.21
CA ASP A 52 -24.30 2.87 4.84
C ASP A 52 -23.71 1.83 3.87
N ALA A 53 -24.17 1.83 2.60
CA ALA A 53 -23.63 0.94 1.58
C ALA A 53 -22.18 1.30 1.22
N VAL A 54 -21.86 2.60 1.19
CA VAL A 54 -20.47 3.08 1.00
C VAL A 54 -19.59 2.66 2.17
N ALA A 55 -20.07 2.86 3.41
CA ALA A 55 -19.33 2.45 4.61
C ALA A 55 -19.10 0.92 4.65
N ALA A 56 -20.10 0.13 4.27
CA ALA A 56 -19.97 -1.33 4.21
C ALA A 56 -18.92 -1.76 3.16
N LEU A 57 -18.91 -1.12 1.99
CA LEU A 57 -17.90 -1.36 0.95
C LEU A 57 -16.49 -1.03 1.45
N LEU A 58 -16.30 0.15 2.04
CA LEU A 58 -15.01 0.58 2.58
C LEU A 58 -14.53 -0.34 3.71
N ASN A 59 -15.41 -0.73 4.63
CA ASN A 59 -15.06 -1.67 5.70
C ASN A 59 -14.60 -3.02 5.14
N ARG A 60 -15.27 -3.53 4.10
CA ARG A 60 -14.85 -4.75 3.42
C ARG A 60 -13.49 -4.57 2.74
N PHE A 61 -13.27 -3.46 2.04
CA PHE A 61 -11.99 -3.14 1.41
C PHE A 61 -10.85 -3.05 2.43
N TYR A 62 -11.06 -2.32 3.53
CA TYR A 62 -10.07 -2.18 4.59
C TYR A 62 -9.75 -3.53 5.27
N ALA A 63 -10.77 -4.35 5.55
CA ALA A 63 -10.54 -5.68 6.12
C ALA A 63 -9.69 -6.55 5.17
N THR A 64 -10.04 -6.56 3.87
CA THR A 64 -9.27 -7.29 2.85
C THR A 64 -7.82 -6.78 2.76
N ALA A 65 -7.62 -5.46 2.78
CA ALA A 65 -6.28 -4.88 2.74
C ALA A 65 -5.46 -5.22 3.99
N VAL A 66 -6.07 -5.19 5.18
CA VAL A 66 -5.43 -5.60 6.44
C VAL A 66 -5.03 -7.07 6.40
N ASP A 67 -5.92 -7.95 5.96
CA ASP A 67 -5.66 -9.40 5.90
C ASP A 67 -4.48 -9.73 4.98
N VAL A 68 -4.37 -9.06 3.83
CA VAL A 68 -3.28 -9.27 2.87
C VAL A 68 -2.00 -8.56 3.32
N LEU A 69 -2.06 -7.26 3.57
CA LEU A 69 -0.85 -6.44 3.70
C LEU A 69 -0.16 -6.58 5.06
N CYS A 70 -0.89 -6.88 6.15
CA CYS A 70 -0.30 -7.00 7.48
C CYS A 70 0.62 -8.22 7.67
N GLU A 71 0.76 -9.08 6.66
CA GLU A 71 1.77 -10.13 6.66
C GLU A 71 3.18 -9.56 6.51
N HIS A 72 3.35 -8.52 5.70
CA HIS A 72 4.65 -7.98 5.32
C HIS A 72 4.78 -6.47 5.53
N ALA A 73 3.71 -5.78 5.94
CA ALA A 73 3.67 -4.33 6.02
C ALA A 73 2.96 -3.79 7.26
N ILE A 74 3.14 -2.51 7.51
CA ILE A 74 2.36 -1.71 8.46
C ILE A 74 1.34 -0.91 7.65
N ILE A 75 0.06 -0.93 8.05
CA ILE A 75 -0.93 -0.01 7.49
C ILE A 75 -0.67 1.37 8.08
N ASP A 76 -0.21 2.28 7.26
CA ASP A 76 0.04 3.65 7.70
C ASP A 76 -1.26 4.44 7.81
N LYS A 77 -2.04 4.46 6.73
CA LYS A 77 -3.30 5.23 6.69
C LYS A 77 -4.40 4.47 5.94
N LEU A 78 -5.62 4.65 6.45
CA LEU A 78 -6.88 4.35 5.79
C LEU A 78 -7.60 5.68 5.63
N VAL A 79 -7.63 6.26 4.42
CA VAL A 79 -8.18 7.59 4.17
C VAL A 79 -9.13 7.55 2.98
N GLY A 80 -10.43 7.73 3.26
CA GLY A 80 -11.45 7.64 2.21
C GLY A 80 -11.45 6.26 1.55
N ASP A 81 -11.14 6.21 0.29
CA ASP A 81 -11.06 5.00 -0.53
C ASP A 81 -9.62 4.51 -0.76
N GLN A 82 -8.67 5.02 0.02
CA GLN A 82 -7.25 4.74 -0.14
C GLN A 82 -6.65 4.05 1.08
N VAL A 83 -5.77 3.09 0.82
CA VAL A 83 -4.90 2.43 1.81
C VAL A 83 -3.45 2.77 1.49
N MET A 84 -2.68 3.17 2.51
CA MET A 84 -1.23 3.32 2.46
C MET A 84 -0.57 2.29 3.36
N ALA A 85 0.42 1.56 2.84
CA ALA A 85 1.19 0.59 3.60
C ALA A 85 2.70 0.83 3.48
N LEU A 86 3.43 0.55 4.56
CA LEU A 86 4.88 0.70 4.70
C LEU A 86 5.55 -0.67 4.83
N TYR A 87 6.48 -0.97 3.95
CA TYR A 87 7.30 -2.18 3.96
C TYR A 87 8.67 -1.85 4.55
N LEU A 88 8.82 -2.12 5.83
CA LEU A 88 10.02 -1.78 6.58
C LEU A 88 11.03 -2.94 6.54
N PRO A 89 12.25 -2.72 6.03
CA PRO A 89 13.31 -3.73 6.07
C PRO A 89 13.57 -4.22 7.51
N ARG A 90 13.82 -5.52 7.67
CA ARG A 90 14.14 -6.18 8.95
C ARG A 90 13.01 -6.27 9.98
N ILE A 91 11.84 -5.66 9.74
CA ILE A 91 10.65 -5.83 10.59
C ILE A 91 9.91 -7.11 10.18
N PHE A 92 9.78 -7.33 8.88
CA PHE A 92 9.12 -8.50 8.30
C PHE A 92 10.12 -9.36 7.52
N PRO A 93 9.87 -10.67 7.38
CA PRO A 93 10.74 -11.55 6.61
C PRO A 93 10.69 -11.23 5.12
N GLY A 94 11.76 -11.61 4.41
CA GLY A 94 11.86 -11.45 2.96
C GLY A 94 12.43 -10.13 2.50
N VAL A 95 12.33 -9.89 1.20
CA VAL A 95 12.79 -8.67 0.52
C VAL A 95 11.59 -7.73 0.35
N PRO A 96 11.61 -6.52 0.92
CA PRO A 96 10.46 -5.63 0.89
C PRO A 96 9.86 -5.41 -0.51
N ALA A 97 10.70 -5.17 -1.54
CA ALA A 97 10.20 -4.96 -2.89
C ALA A 97 9.52 -6.21 -3.49
N GLN A 98 9.95 -7.41 -3.13
CA GLN A 98 9.29 -8.66 -3.53
C GLN A 98 7.94 -8.81 -2.84
N ASN A 99 7.91 -8.59 -1.52
CA ASN A 99 6.68 -8.63 -0.74
C ASN A 99 5.66 -7.62 -1.25
N MET A 100 6.09 -6.39 -1.59
CA MET A 100 5.20 -5.36 -2.17
C MET A 100 4.50 -5.83 -3.44
N VAL A 101 5.23 -6.46 -4.36
CA VAL A 101 4.68 -6.94 -5.63
C VAL A 101 3.74 -8.12 -5.40
N VAL A 102 4.11 -9.06 -4.53
CA VAL A 102 3.27 -10.20 -4.17
C VAL A 102 1.97 -9.73 -3.52
N ASP A 103 2.06 -8.90 -2.48
CA ASP A 103 0.91 -8.40 -1.74
C ASP A 103 -0.02 -7.55 -2.63
N ALA A 104 0.54 -6.76 -3.56
CA ALA A 104 -0.26 -5.99 -4.51
C ALA A 104 -1.11 -6.92 -5.42
N HIS A 105 -0.52 -8.00 -5.93
CA HIS A 105 -1.26 -8.98 -6.73
C HIS A 105 -2.26 -9.77 -5.89
N GLU A 106 -1.90 -10.17 -4.67
CA GLU A 106 -2.82 -10.86 -3.76
C GLU A 106 -4.00 -9.97 -3.38
N LEU A 107 -3.79 -8.67 -3.22
CA LEU A 107 -4.87 -7.72 -2.97
C LEU A 107 -5.84 -7.63 -4.16
N LEU A 108 -5.33 -7.63 -5.40
CA LEU A 108 -6.18 -7.71 -6.59
C LEU A 108 -6.96 -9.03 -6.63
N VAL A 109 -6.30 -10.16 -6.33
CA VAL A 109 -6.98 -11.48 -6.25
C VAL A 109 -8.11 -11.46 -5.22
N ALA A 110 -7.82 -11.00 -4.00
CA ALA A 110 -8.81 -10.91 -2.92
C ALA A 110 -9.96 -9.93 -3.22
N SER A 111 -9.72 -8.98 -4.13
CA SER A 111 -10.72 -8.03 -4.62
C SER A 111 -11.60 -8.61 -5.75
N GLY A 112 -11.38 -9.87 -6.17
CA GLY A 112 -12.20 -10.59 -7.14
C GLY A 112 -11.69 -10.54 -8.58
N TYR A 113 -10.48 -10.05 -8.84
CA TYR A 113 -9.96 -9.98 -10.21
C TYR A 113 -9.74 -11.36 -10.84
N ARG A 114 -9.49 -12.41 -10.04
CA ARG A 114 -9.38 -13.79 -10.56
C ARG A 114 -10.67 -14.27 -11.22
N GLU A 115 -11.81 -13.82 -10.76
CA GLU A 115 -13.15 -14.21 -11.21
C GLU A 115 -13.67 -13.30 -12.34
N GLN A 116 -12.85 -12.39 -12.86
CA GLN A 116 -13.16 -11.39 -13.89
C GLN A 116 -14.28 -10.39 -13.51
N HIS A 117 -14.77 -10.44 -12.29
CA HIS A 117 -15.79 -9.53 -11.77
C HIS A 117 -15.36 -9.05 -10.38
N PRO A 118 -14.44 -8.07 -10.30
CA PRO A 118 -14.00 -7.55 -9.01
C PRO A 118 -15.20 -6.91 -8.30
N TRP A 119 -15.36 -7.23 -7.00
CA TRP A 119 -16.36 -6.59 -6.16
C TRP A 119 -15.96 -5.15 -5.79
N VAL A 120 -14.69 -4.82 -5.96
CA VAL A 120 -14.13 -3.47 -5.91
C VAL A 120 -13.00 -3.37 -6.92
N GLU A 121 -13.01 -2.29 -7.71
CA GLU A 121 -11.96 -2.01 -8.69
C GLU A 121 -10.82 -1.25 -8.02
N LEU A 122 -9.58 -1.73 -8.16
CA LEU A 122 -8.40 -1.15 -7.52
C LEU A 122 -7.34 -0.73 -8.53
N GLY A 123 -6.67 0.39 -8.26
CA GLY A 123 -5.40 0.77 -8.86
C GLY A 123 -4.33 0.86 -7.79
N ILE A 124 -3.15 0.27 -8.02
CA ILE A 124 -2.08 0.15 -7.03
C ILE A 124 -0.82 0.83 -7.52
N GLY A 125 -0.15 1.60 -6.65
CA GLY A 125 1.13 2.24 -6.91
C GLY A 125 2.19 1.82 -5.92
N LEU A 126 3.39 1.48 -6.42
CA LEU A 126 4.52 1.00 -5.62
C LEU A 126 5.77 1.84 -5.86
N ASP A 127 6.41 2.30 -4.78
CA ASP A 127 7.76 2.86 -4.87
C ASP A 127 8.63 2.41 -3.70
N PHE A 128 9.95 2.43 -3.89
CA PHE A 128 10.94 2.05 -2.90
C PHE A 128 12.10 3.05 -2.88
N GLY A 129 12.44 3.57 -1.71
CA GLY A 129 13.54 4.53 -1.57
C GLY A 129 13.66 5.11 -0.18
N SER A 130 14.55 6.11 -0.02
CA SER A 130 14.80 6.75 1.27
C SER A 130 13.64 7.64 1.70
N ALA A 131 13.27 7.52 2.97
CA ALA A 131 12.33 8.39 3.66
C ALA A 131 12.69 8.51 5.14
N PHE A 132 12.24 9.59 5.77
CA PHE A 132 12.12 9.63 7.21
C PHE A 132 10.99 8.71 7.64
N VAL A 133 11.26 7.79 8.57
CA VAL A 133 10.27 6.86 9.12
C VAL A 133 10.25 7.00 10.63
N GLY A 134 9.11 7.31 11.20
CA GLY A 134 8.97 7.49 12.64
C GLY A 134 7.72 8.24 13.07
N ASN A 135 7.68 8.61 14.36
CA ASN A 135 6.60 9.39 14.93
C ASN A 135 6.77 10.89 14.64
N VAL A 136 5.77 11.46 13.98
CA VAL A 136 5.68 12.91 13.70
C VAL A 136 4.43 13.48 14.34
N GLY A 137 4.45 14.76 14.68
CA GLY A 137 3.33 15.44 15.29
C GLY A 137 3.75 16.40 16.40
N SER A 138 2.82 16.75 17.29
CA SER A 138 3.06 17.64 18.44
C SER A 138 2.17 17.27 19.62
N GLY A 139 2.71 17.37 20.83
CA GLY A 139 1.98 17.06 22.06
C GLY A 139 1.47 15.62 22.09
N GLY A 140 0.17 15.46 22.39
CA GLY A 140 -0.50 14.14 22.38
C GLY A 140 -0.97 13.65 21.01
N VAL A 141 -0.83 14.48 19.96
CA VAL A 141 -1.23 14.15 18.59
C VAL A 141 0.00 13.79 17.78
N LYS A 142 0.23 12.50 17.60
CA LYS A 142 1.35 11.97 16.82
C LYS A 142 0.90 10.78 15.98
N ASP A 143 1.61 10.56 14.89
CA ASP A 143 1.38 9.44 13.99
C ASP A 143 2.72 8.83 13.56
N PHE A 144 2.81 7.51 13.55
CA PHE A 144 3.94 6.79 12.97
C PHE A 144 3.72 6.70 11.47
N THR A 145 4.63 7.30 10.69
CA THR A 145 4.48 7.42 9.23
C THR A 145 5.81 7.51 8.52
N ALA A 146 5.79 7.52 7.19
CA ALA A 146 6.92 7.83 6.34
C ALA A 146 6.73 9.20 5.66
N ILE A 147 7.82 9.97 5.54
CA ILE A 147 7.87 11.27 4.85
C ILE A 147 9.06 11.29 3.90
N GLY A 148 8.79 11.50 2.60
CA GLY A 148 9.83 11.57 1.58
C GLY A 148 9.26 11.58 0.16
N ASP A 149 10.14 11.78 -0.83
CA ASP A 149 9.75 11.78 -2.25
C ASP A 149 9.18 10.42 -2.69
N VAL A 150 9.68 9.33 -2.10
CA VAL A 150 9.18 7.97 -2.33
C VAL A 150 7.67 7.85 -2.05
N VAL A 151 7.16 8.51 -0.99
CA VAL A 151 5.73 8.51 -0.66
C VAL A 151 4.93 9.22 -1.75
N ASN A 152 5.41 10.40 -2.17
CA ASN A 152 4.76 11.18 -3.21
C ASN A 152 4.80 10.47 -4.56
N THR A 153 5.90 9.79 -4.88
CA THR A 153 6.05 9.02 -6.12
C THR A 153 5.09 7.85 -6.13
N ALA A 154 5.03 7.04 -5.06
CA ALA A 154 4.08 5.92 -4.94
C ALA A 154 2.62 6.38 -5.11
N ALA A 155 2.23 7.49 -4.48
CA ALA A 155 0.89 8.05 -4.62
C ALA A 155 0.57 8.47 -6.08
N ARG A 156 1.54 9.04 -6.79
CA ARG A 156 1.38 9.43 -8.19
C ARG A 156 1.33 8.23 -9.14
N LEU A 157 2.12 7.18 -8.88
CA LEU A 157 2.06 5.92 -9.61
C LEU A 157 0.70 5.27 -9.43
N GLN A 158 0.17 5.27 -8.20
CA GLN A 158 -1.17 4.79 -7.89
C GLN A 158 -2.25 5.59 -8.67
N ALA A 159 -2.15 6.92 -8.69
CA ALA A 159 -3.10 7.76 -9.44
C ALA A 159 -3.08 7.50 -10.96
N ALA A 160 -1.96 7.04 -11.51
CA ALA A 160 -1.81 6.67 -12.91
C ALA A 160 -2.25 5.23 -13.23
N ALA A 161 -2.51 4.42 -12.21
CA ALA A 161 -2.94 3.03 -12.37
C ALA A 161 -4.41 2.96 -12.82
N ALA A 162 -4.69 2.19 -13.85
CA ALA A 162 -6.07 1.81 -14.20
C ALA A 162 -6.58 0.70 -13.26
N SER A 163 -7.86 0.34 -13.41
CA SER A 163 -8.44 -0.81 -12.69
C SER A 163 -7.67 -2.09 -13.02
N GLY A 164 -7.24 -2.82 -11.98
CA GLY A 164 -6.46 -4.06 -12.12
C GLY A 164 -4.98 -3.85 -12.44
N GLU A 165 -4.48 -2.61 -12.43
CA GLU A 165 -3.06 -2.33 -12.64
C GLU A 165 -2.30 -2.15 -11.34
N VAL A 166 -1.08 -2.71 -11.33
CA VAL A 166 -0.01 -2.38 -10.37
C VAL A 166 1.05 -1.60 -11.13
N VAL A 167 1.17 -0.30 -10.82
CA VAL A 167 2.16 0.60 -11.41
C VAL A 167 3.30 0.79 -10.43
N MET A 168 4.52 0.41 -10.81
CA MET A 168 5.68 0.44 -9.93
C MET A 168 6.82 1.23 -10.55
N SER A 169 7.65 1.84 -9.70
CA SER A 169 8.90 2.46 -10.15
C SER A 169 9.89 1.40 -10.63
N SER A 170 10.85 1.80 -11.47
CA SER A 170 11.97 0.94 -11.87
C SER A 170 12.74 0.40 -10.65
N ARG A 171 12.83 1.20 -9.58
CA ARG A 171 13.49 0.79 -8.32
C ARG A 171 12.82 -0.43 -7.66
N VAL A 172 11.50 -0.49 -7.67
CA VAL A 172 10.74 -1.65 -7.17
C VAL A 172 10.94 -2.84 -8.10
N HIS A 173 10.75 -2.62 -9.41
CA HIS A 173 10.89 -3.66 -10.42
C HIS A 173 12.24 -4.39 -10.33
N ASP A 174 13.33 -3.62 -10.30
CA ASP A 174 14.69 -4.17 -10.29
C ASP A 174 14.98 -4.95 -9.00
N ARG A 175 14.48 -4.46 -7.85
CA ARG A 175 14.64 -5.15 -6.55
C ARG A 175 13.72 -6.35 -6.38
N ALA A 176 12.55 -6.33 -6.98
CA ALA A 176 11.60 -7.44 -6.93
C ALA A 176 12.04 -8.60 -7.84
N GLY A 177 12.80 -8.32 -8.88
CA GLY A 177 13.35 -9.34 -9.78
C GLY A 177 12.25 -10.22 -10.37
N GLY A 178 12.35 -11.53 -10.15
CA GLY A 178 11.42 -12.51 -10.71
C GLY A 178 9.94 -12.35 -10.30
N GLN A 179 9.63 -11.61 -9.24
CA GLN A 179 8.24 -11.36 -8.81
C GLN A 179 7.55 -10.31 -9.69
N ALA A 180 8.32 -9.41 -10.32
CA ALA A 180 7.81 -8.36 -11.20
C ALA A 180 7.75 -8.78 -12.68
N ARG A 181 7.44 -10.05 -12.97
CA ARG A 181 7.35 -10.56 -14.34
C ARG A 181 6.10 -10.06 -15.06
N GLY A 182 6.16 -10.05 -16.40
CA GLY A 182 5.01 -9.69 -17.23
C GLY A 182 4.67 -8.21 -17.22
N THR A 183 5.62 -7.35 -16.84
CA THR A 183 5.42 -5.90 -16.81
C THR A 183 5.66 -5.28 -18.18
N GLU A 184 4.89 -4.24 -18.50
CA GLU A 184 5.16 -3.32 -19.61
C GLU A 184 5.77 -2.02 -19.09
N THR A 185 6.60 -1.37 -19.91
CA THR A 185 7.18 -0.06 -19.59
C THR A 185 6.22 1.05 -20.00
N ARG A 186 6.03 2.04 -19.12
CA ARG A 186 5.20 3.21 -19.37
C ARG A 186 5.91 4.48 -18.91
N GLU A 187 6.03 5.48 -19.78
CA GLU A 187 6.49 6.81 -19.38
C GLU A 187 5.32 7.61 -18.82
N LEU A 188 5.51 8.14 -17.62
CA LEU A 188 4.47 8.89 -16.89
C LEU A 188 4.97 10.29 -16.57
N ALA A 189 4.22 11.30 -17.02
CA ALA A 189 4.40 12.68 -16.60
C ALA A 189 3.79 12.86 -15.21
N LEU A 190 4.58 12.67 -14.15
CA LEU A 190 4.10 12.79 -12.78
C LEU A 190 4.08 14.26 -12.35
N LYS A 191 2.95 14.71 -11.80
CA LYS A 191 2.78 16.10 -11.33
C LYS A 191 3.89 16.49 -10.34
N GLY A 192 4.63 17.57 -10.66
CA GLY A 192 5.72 18.08 -9.81
C GLY A 192 7.06 17.36 -9.96
N LYS A 193 7.19 16.45 -10.92
CA LYS A 193 8.50 15.96 -11.41
C LYS A 193 8.89 16.77 -12.65
N SER A 194 10.16 17.10 -12.77
CA SER A 194 10.69 17.88 -13.93
C SER A 194 10.88 17.03 -15.18
N GLN A 195 10.95 15.71 -15.01
CA GLN A 195 11.11 14.75 -16.10
C GLN A 195 10.09 13.62 -15.97
N PRO A 196 9.69 12.98 -17.09
CA PRO A 196 8.87 11.78 -17.05
C PRO A 196 9.55 10.69 -16.22
N GLU A 197 8.76 9.97 -15.44
CA GLU A 197 9.20 8.79 -14.67
C GLU A 197 8.93 7.54 -15.51
N VAL A 198 9.93 6.68 -15.63
CA VAL A 198 9.75 5.37 -16.25
C VAL A 198 9.16 4.43 -15.22
N ALA A 199 7.92 4.01 -15.44
CA ALA A 199 7.21 3.08 -14.59
C ALA A 199 7.04 1.72 -15.28
N MET A 200 7.00 0.68 -14.48
CA MET A 200 6.68 -0.67 -14.89
C MET A 200 5.25 -0.99 -14.48
N VAL A 201 4.46 -1.50 -15.41
CA VAL A 201 3.03 -1.78 -15.19
C VAL A 201 2.80 -3.28 -15.29
N SER A 202 2.31 -3.87 -14.24
CA SER A 202 1.78 -5.23 -14.23
C SER A 202 0.26 -5.15 -14.23
N ARG A 203 -0.38 -5.88 -15.15
CA ARG A 203 -1.84 -6.06 -15.14
C ARG A 203 -2.17 -7.42 -14.58
N PHE A 204 -3.22 -7.46 -13.79
CA PHE A 204 -3.78 -8.74 -13.43
C PHE A 204 -4.45 -9.35 -14.66
N ASP A 205 -3.79 -10.36 -15.22
CA ASP A 205 -4.37 -11.20 -16.28
C ASP A 205 -4.87 -12.49 -15.61
N PRO A 206 -6.20 -12.72 -15.54
CA PRO A 206 -6.72 -13.97 -15.03
C PRO A 206 -6.33 -15.07 -16.03
N GLN A 207 -5.18 -15.73 -15.78
CA GLN A 207 -4.82 -16.92 -16.55
C GLN A 207 -6.00 -17.89 -16.52
N PRO A 208 -6.53 -18.32 -17.68
CA PRO A 208 -7.54 -19.36 -17.70
C PRO A 208 -6.95 -20.59 -17.02
N GLY A 209 -7.66 -21.09 -16.00
CA GLY A 209 -7.18 -22.11 -15.06
C GLY A 209 -6.42 -23.25 -15.74
N ARG A 210 -5.27 -23.57 -15.12
CA ARG A 210 -4.63 -24.88 -15.30
C ARG A 210 -5.27 -25.88 -14.36
#